data_2cd53528973ecd99e7853fa92941855f
#
_entry.id   2cd53528973ecd99e7853fa92941855f
#
_cell.length_a   1.000
_cell.length_b   1.000
_cell.length_c   1.000
_cell.angle_alpha   90.00
_cell.angle_beta   90.00
_cell.angle_gamma   90.00
#
_symmetry.space_group_name_H-M   'P 1'
#
loop_
_entity.id
_entity.type
_entity.pdbx_description
1 polymer ?
#
loop_
_entity_poly.entity_id
_entity_poly.type
_entity_poly.pdbx_seq_one_letter_code
_entity_poly.pdbx_strand_id
1 'polypeptide(L)'
;MTYDIKKFATDFEQFRPYLKSFVLRMTASVEDTEDLVQDTFIKANKNLHTFKNESSLKTWVFAIATNLTKNFLRSKKRWTDNVTDIGKDAAITSPDFMQQIMTVHQTSSQGVFELNEHINFCFTCIGKTLPIEQQVALLLKEIYDFKVVEVAEILQVTEGVVKHLLFNSRQTMIKIFDKRCSLISKEGICHQCSELNGMFNSKHETQKKLMTIELVKQANSSTAEELLDLRTKIAKSIDPYNTSGAELQFFHLKHTKSAMENFQNEK
;
A
#
# COMPACT_ATOMS: atom_id res chain seq x y z
N MET A 1 -4.73 23.23 -28.51
CA MET A 1 -5.43 22.04 -29.06
C MET A 1 -6.15 21.38 -27.91
N THR A 2 -7.47 21.23 -28.03
CA THR A 2 -8.28 20.54 -27.00
C THR A 2 -8.04 19.04 -27.13
N TYR A 3 -7.72 18.37 -26.02
CA TYR A 3 -7.54 16.91 -26.01
C TYR A 3 -8.87 16.23 -26.34
N ASP A 4 -8.85 15.23 -27.24
CA ASP A 4 -10.08 14.54 -27.67
C ASP A 4 -10.62 13.64 -26.55
N ILE A 5 -11.93 13.73 -26.28
CA ILE A 5 -12.63 12.97 -25.23
C ILE A 5 -12.53 11.44 -25.47
N LYS A 6 -12.66 10.99 -26.73
CA LYS A 6 -12.55 9.56 -27.05
C LYS A 6 -11.12 9.05 -26.82
N LYS A 7 -10.13 9.86 -27.20
CA LYS A 7 -8.73 9.56 -26.95
C LYS A 7 -8.44 9.56 -25.44
N PHE A 8 -9.02 10.49 -24.67
CA PHE A 8 -8.86 10.53 -23.22
C PHE A 8 -9.31 9.22 -22.56
N ALA A 9 -10.50 8.71 -22.91
CA ALA A 9 -11.01 7.46 -22.33
C ALA A 9 -10.08 6.29 -22.62
N THR A 10 -9.56 6.17 -23.84
CA THR A 10 -8.62 5.12 -24.23
C THR A 10 -7.28 5.24 -23.46
N ASP A 11 -6.73 6.45 -23.39
CA ASP A 11 -5.46 6.69 -22.72
C ASP A 11 -5.60 6.52 -21.19
N PHE A 12 -6.74 6.87 -20.61
CA PHE A 12 -7.03 6.65 -19.18
C PHE A 12 -7.00 5.17 -18.83
N GLU A 13 -7.59 4.30 -19.65
CA GLU A 13 -7.59 2.85 -19.39
C GLU A 13 -6.19 2.25 -19.36
N GLN A 14 -5.21 2.81 -20.07
CA GLN A 14 -3.82 2.33 -20.06
C GLN A 14 -3.14 2.49 -18.69
N PHE A 15 -3.45 3.54 -17.95
CA PHE A 15 -2.86 3.77 -16.63
C PHE A 15 -3.83 3.56 -15.46
N ARG A 16 -5.10 3.24 -15.74
CA ARG A 16 -6.12 2.95 -14.71
C ARG A 16 -5.67 1.89 -13.70
N PRO A 17 -5.01 0.78 -14.08
CA PRO A 17 -4.52 -0.20 -13.10
C PRO A 17 -3.52 0.41 -12.11
N TYR A 18 -2.59 1.23 -12.59
CA TYR A 18 -1.64 1.94 -11.73
C TYR A 18 -2.33 2.93 -10.81
N LEU A 19 -3.35 3.62 -11.30
CA LEU A 19 -4.15 4.56 -10.51
C LEU A 19 -4.93 3.82 -9.41
N LYS A 20 -5.57 2.69 -9.72
CA LYS A 20 -6.26 1.83 -8.76
C LYS A 20 -5.30 1.34 -7.68
N SER A 21 -4.15 0.82 -8.08
CA SER A 21 -3.11 0.36 -7.15
C SER A 21 -2.61 1.50 -6.24
N PHE A 22 -2.40 2.70 -6.78
CA PHE A 22 -2.02 3.88 -6.00
C PHE A 22 -3.08 4.25 -4.96
N VAL A 23 -4.33 4.38 -5.37
CA VAL A 23 -5.43 4.75 -4.48
C VAL A 23 -5.67 3.68 -3.41
N LEU A 24 -5.56 2.38 -3.76
CA LEU A 24 -5.64 1.29 -2.79
C LEU A 24 -4.54 1.38 -1.72
N ARG A 25 -3.29 1.67 -2.11
CA ARG A 25 -2.20 1.86 -1.16
C ARG A 25 -2.41 3.09 -0.27
N MET A 26 -3.15 4.08 -0.75
CA MET A 26 -3.52 5.26 0.04
C MET A 26 -4.68 4.99 1.00
N THR A 27 -5.71 4.27 0.57
CA THR A 27 -6.96 4.06 1.33
C THR A 27 -6.95 2.79 2.18
N ALA A 28 -6.26 1.74 1.73
CA ALA A 28 -6.34 0.37 2.24
C ALA A 28 -7.78 -0.20 2.18
N SER A 29 -8.57 0.23 1.17
CA SER A 29 -9.97 -0.17 0.99
C SER A 29 -10.27 -0.30 -0.49
N VAL A 30 -10.74 -1.46 -0.91
CA VAL A 30 -11.13 -1.72 -2.32
C VAL A 30 -12.32 -0.85 -2.71
N GLU A 31 -13.34 -0.79 -1.86
CA GLU A 31 -14.56 -0.01 -2.08
C GLU A 31 -14.24 1.49 -2.26
N ASP A 32 -13.55 2.09 -1.28
CA ASP A 32 -13.14 3.49 -1.36
C ASP A 32 -12.26 3.76 -2.60
N THR A 33 -11.50 2.75 -3.05
CA THR A 33 -10.64 2.87 -4.24
C THR A 33 -11.44 2.95 -5.51
N GLU A 34 -12.44 2.07 -5.69
CA GLU A 34 -13.29 2.07 -6.89
C GLU A 34 -14.02 3.40 -7.03
N ASP A 35 -14.59 3.90 -5.94
CA ASP A 35 -15.30 5.18 -5.92
C ASP A 35 -14.36 6.35 -6.29
N LEU A 36 -13.19 6.41 -5.66
CA LEU A 36 -12.22 7.50 -5.92
C LEU A 36 -11.63 7.46 -7.33
N VAL A 37 -11.43 6.27 -7.90
CA VAL A 37 -10.96 6.13 -9.28
C VAL A 37 -12.05 6.52 -10.27
N GLN A 38 -13.30 6.15 -10.01
CA GLN A 38 -14.45 6.58 -10.81
C GLN A 38 -14.62 8.10 -10.74
N ASP A 39 -14.59 8.69 -9.56
CA ASP A 39 -14.65 10.14 -9.37
C ASP A 39 -13.51 10.87 -10.08
N THR A 40 -12.29 10.25 -10.06
CA THR A 40 -11.14 10.78 -10.80
C THR A 40 -11.41 10.84 -12.30
N PHE A 41 -11.94 9.75 -12.88
CA PHE A 41 -12.29 9.72 -14.29
C PHE A 41 -13.33 10.79 -14.65
N ILE A 42 -14.43 10.87 -13.88
CA ILE A 42 -15.51 11.85 -14.10
C ILE A 42 -14.95 13.28 -14.01
N LYS A 43 -14.14 13.57 -12.98
CA LYS A 43 -13.58 14.90 -12.78
C LYS A 43 -12.55 15.26 -13.85
N ALA A 44 -11.70 14.32 -14.25
CA ALA A 44 -10.74 14.50 -15.32
C ALA A 44 -11.44 14.75 -16.66
N ASN A 45 -12.44 13.92 -17.01
CA ASN A 45 -13.22 14.07 -18.23
C ASN A 45 -13.93 15.44 -18.30
N LYS A 46 -14.58 15.85 -17.21
CA LYS A 46 -15.26 17.15 -17.11
C LYS A 46 -14.29 18.34 -17.28
N ASN A 47 -13.07 18.22 -16.77
CA ASN A 47 -12.07 19.28 -16.79
C ASN A 47 -11.02 19.10 -17.91
N LEU A 48 -11.25 18.20 -18.86
CA LEU A 48 -10.26 17.89 -19.92
C LEU A 48 -9.87 19.13 -20.75
N HIS A 49 -10.79 20.07 -20.90
CA HIS A 49 -10.55 21.35 -21.57
C HIS A 49 -9.48 22.21 -20.87
N THR A 50 -9.18 21.97 -19.60
CA THR A 50 -8.15 22.67 -18.83
C THR A 50 -6.77 22.03 -18.96
N PHE A 51 -6.68 20.83 -19.55
CA PHE A 51 -5.41 20.15 -19.75
C PHE A 51 -4.60 20.84 -20.85
N LYS A 52 -3.49 21.49 -20.46
CA LYS A 52 -2.67 22.32 -21.36
C LYS A 52 -1.51 21.60 -22.04
N ASN A 53 -1.34 20.30 -21.78
CA ASN A 53 -0.17 19.49 -22.22
C ASN A 53 1.20 20.02 -21.69
N GLU A 54 1.20 20.73 -20.58
CA GLU A 54 2.42 21.18 -19.89
C GLU A 54 3.09 20.03 -19.14
N SER A 55 2.31 19.00 -18.79
CA SER A 55 2.78 17.73 -18.23
C SER A 55 2.17 16.55 -18.97
N SER A 56 2.57 15.32 -18.60
CA SER A 56 1.92 14.13 -19.14
C SER A 56 0.46 14.02 -18.70
N LEU A 57 -0.41 13.44 -19.54
CA LEU A 57 -1.79 13.16 -19.16
C LEU A 57 -1.86 12.33 -17.87
N LYS A 58 -0.96 11.34 -17.72
CA LYS A 58 -0.82 10.53 -16.51
C LYS A 58 -0.56 11.42 -15.29
N THR A 59 0.41 12.32 -15.35
CA THR A 59 0.74 13.26 -14.25
C THR A 59 -0.45 14.12 -13.87
N TRP A 60 -1.14 14.69 -14.85
CA TRP A 60 -2.33 15.52 -14.62
C TRP A 60 -3.48 14.74 -13.96
N VAL A 61 -3.77 13.52 -14.42
CA VAL A 61 -4.81 12.66 -13.81
C VAL A 61 -4.41 12.23 -12.41
N PHE A 62 -3.13 11.88 -12.18
CA PHE A 62 -2.64 11.54 -10.83
C PHE A 62 -2.73 12.74 -9.88
N ALA A 63 -2.59 13.98 -10.35
CA ALA A 63 -2.83 15.17 -9.53
C ALA A 63 -4.30 15.26 -9.09
N ILE A 64 -5.25 15.00 -10.00
CA ILE A 64 -6.69 14.95 -9.68
C ILE A 64 -6.99 13.85 -8.65
N ALA A 65 -6.50 12.63 -8.90
CA ALA A 65 -6.69 11.49 -8.00
C ALA A 65 -6.08 11.73 -6.62
N THR A 66 -4.86 12.29 -6.57
CA THR A 66 -4.19 12.64 -5.32
C THR A 66 -5.00 13.64 -4.51
N ASN A 67 -5.53 14.68 -5.14
CA ASN A 67 -6.36 15.67 -4.46
C ASN A 67 -7.68 15.09 -3.94
N LEU A 68 -8.36 14.25 -4.71
CA LEU A 68 -9.57 13.56 -4.27
C LEU A 68 -9.27 12.64 -3.08
N THR A 69 -8.24 11.80 -3.21
CA THR A 69 -7.83 10.86 -2.16
C THR A 69 -7.38 11.58 -0.88
N LYS A 70 -6.61 12.67 -1.00
CA LYS A 70 -6.20 13.49 0.16
C LYS A 70 -7.43 14.09 0.85
N ASN A 71 -8.37 14.63 0.11
CA ASN A 71 -9.59 15.21 0.69
C ASN A 71 -10.41 14.14 1.42
N PHE A 72 -10.58 12.97 0.82
CA PHE A 72 -11.23 11.82 1.46
C PHE A 72 -10.51 11.41 2.76
N LEU A 73 -9.17 11.35 2.75
CA LEU A 73 -8.39 10.89 3.89
C LEU A 73 -8.24 11.94 5.02
N ARG A 74 -8.46 13.23 4.74
CA ARG A 74 -8.35 14.30 5.76
C ARG A 74 -9.36 14.15 6.89
N SER A 75 -10.53 13.59 6.61
CA SER A 75 -11.54 13.29 7.63
C SER A 75 -11.27 12.00 8.41
N LYS A 76 -10.27 11.22 8.00
CA LYS A 76 -9.91 9.94 8.61
C LYS A 76 -8.66 10.09 9.48
N LYS A 77 -8.67 9.51 10.66
CA LYS A 77 -7.46 9.43 11.49
C LYS A 77 -6.39 8.57 10.78
N ARG A 78 -5.11 8.98 10.91
CA ARG A 78 -4.00 8.14 10.42
C ARG A 78 -3.86 6.90 11.29
N TRP A 79 -3.40 5.81 10.70
CA TRP A 79 -3.12 4.60 11.44
C TRP A 79 -1.92 4.80 12.37
N THR A 80 -1.87 4.04 13.44
CA THR A 80 -0.78 4.11 14.41
C THR A 80 0.34 3.12 14.03
N ASP A 81 1.54 3.31 14.56
CA ASP A 81 2.70 2.47 14.25
C ASP A 81 2.56 1.02 14.74
N ASN A 82 1.62 0.74 15.65
CA ASN A 82 1.26 -0.60 16.11
C ASN A 82 0.05 -1.23 15.37
N VAL A 83 -0.24 -0.76 14.16
CA VAL A 83 -1.38 -1.22 13.34
C VAL A 83 -1.43 -2.74 13.17
N THR A 84 -0.28 -3.39 13.05
CA THR A 84 -0.20 -4.85 12.90
C THR A 84 -0.57 -5.59 14.18
N ASP A 85 -0.23 -5.04 15.35
CA ASP A 85 -0.61 -5.63 16.65
C ASP A 85 -2.12 -5.49 16.88
N ILE A 86 -2.68 -4.31 16.60
CA ILE A 86 -4.12 -4.04 16.68
C ILE A 86 -4.91 -5.00 15.78
N GLY A 87 -4.47 -5.18 14.52
CA GLY A 87 -5.09 -6.11 13.60
C GLY A 87 -5.01 -7.57 14.09
N LYS A 88 -3.88 -7.97 14.68
CA LYS A 88 -3.69 -9.29 15.28
C LYS A 88 -4.60 -9.50 16.47
N ASP A 89 -4.60 -8.58 17.42
CA ASP A 89 -5.39 -8.71 18.66
C ASP A 89 -6.88 -8.80 18.33
N ALA A 90 -7.35 -7.96 17.39
CA ALA A 90 -8.72 -8.03 16.90
C ALA A 90 -9.04 -9.37 16.20
N ALA A 91 -8.07 -9.97 15.50
CA ALA A 91 -8.24 -11.27 14.86
C ALA A 91 -8.37 -12.39 15.89
N ILE A 92 -7.49 -12.42 16.89
CA ILE A 92 -7.47 -13.48 17.92
C ILE A 92 -8.74 -13.42 18.79
N THR A 93 -9.25 -12.23 19.07
CA THR A 93 -10.44 -12.03 19.92
C THR A 93 -11.76 -12.21 19.19
N SER A 94 -11.78 -12.39 17.86
CA SER A 94 -12.99 -12.54 17.05
C SER A 94 -13.13 -13.95 16.47
N PRO A 95 -13.97 -14.84 17.07
CA PRO A 95 -14.25 -16.16 16.52
C PRO A 95 -14.76 -16.11 15.08
N ASP A 96 -15.64 -15.15 14.78
CA ASP A 96 -16.20 -14.98 13.42
C ASP A 96 -15.11 -14.62 12.39
N PHE A 97 -14.18 -13.76 12.76
CA PHE A 97 -13.05 -13.44 11.88
C PHE A 97 -12.15 -14.66 11.67
N MET A 98 -11.88 -15.43 12.71
CA MET A 98 -11.09 -16.64 12.62
C MET A 98 -11.73 -17.65 11.67
N GLN A 99 -13.05 -17.83 11.74
CA GLN A 99 -13.78 -18.71 10.83
C GLN A 99 -13.73 -18.18 9.38
N GLN A 100 -13.90 -16.88 9.17
CA GLN A 100 -13.82 -16.27 7.85
C GLN A 100 -12.42 -16.41 7.25
N ILE A 101 -11.34 -16.15 8.00
CA ILE A 101 -9.98 -16.30 7.50
C ILE A 101 -9.66 -17.75 7.13
N MET A 102 -10.13 -18.72 7.92
CA MET A 102 -9.99 -20.14 7.58
C MET A 102 -10.71 -20.47 6.27
N THR A 103 -11.92 -19.97 6.08
CA THR A 103 -12.69 -20.17 4.84
C THR A 103 -11.97 -19.56 3.64
N VAL A 104 -11.49 -18.31 3.74
CA VAL A 104 -10.76 -17.66 2.65
C VAL A 104 -9.46 -18.41 2.32
N HIS A 105 -8.72 -18.89 3.31
CA HIS A 105 -7.54 -19.72 3.09
C HIS A 105 -7.84 -21.08 2.43
N GLN A 106 -8.99 -21.68 2.73
CA GLN A 106 -9.39 -22.96 2.13
C GLN A 106 -9.93 -22.82 0.72
N THR A 107 -10.62 -21.72 0.44
CA THR A 107 -11.29 -21.49 -0.85
C THR A 107 -10.43 -20.74 -1.86
N SER A 108 -9.45 -19.96 -1.41
CA SER A 108 -8.53 -19.29 -2.34
C SER A 108 -7.68 -20.33 -3.07
N SER A 109 -7.61 -20.21 -4.38
CA SER A 109 -6.97 -21.19 -5.28
C SER A 109 -5.49 -21.49 -4.95
N GLN A 110 -4.87 -20.73 -4.08
CA GLN A 110 -3.48 -20.91 -3.67
C GLN A 110 -3.24 -20.97 -2.16
N GLY A 111 -4.19 -20.64 -1.29
CA GLY A 111 -4.12 -20.82 0.17
C GLY A 111 -2.87 -20.25 0.89
N VAL A 112 -2.02 -19.51 0.19
CA VAL A 112 -0.69 -19.14 0.59
C VAL A 112 -0.55 -17.62 0.46
N PHE A 113 -0.49 -16.96 1.60
CA PHE A 113 -0.05 -15.57 1.67
C PHE A 113 1.47 -15.56 1.50
N GLU A 114 1.95 -15.48 0.26
CA GLU A 114 3.37 -15.49 -0.03
C GLU A 114 4.09 -14.33 0.64
N LEU A 115 5.36 -14.52 0.96
CA LEU A 115 6.19 -13.51 1.60
C LEU A 115 6.14 -12.15 0.90
N ASN A 116 6.24 -12.16 -0.41
CA ASN A 116 6.24 -10.93 -1.20
C ASN A 116 4.89 -10.18 -1.07
N GLU A 117 3.79 -10.91 -1.09
CA GLU A 117 2.45 -10.35 -0.90
C GLU A 117 2.26 -9.82 0.51
N HIS A 118 2.83 -10.50 1.51
CA HIS A 118 2.84 -10.03 2.88
C HIS A 118 3.66 -8.73 3.03
N ILE A 119 4.85 -8.66 2.43
CA ILE A 119 5.65 -7.42 2.42
C ILE A 119 4.87 -6.28 1.76
N ASN A 120 4.19 -6.54 0.65
CA ASN A 120 3.33 -5.57 -0.01
C ASN A 120 2.17 -5.10 0.89
N PHE A 121 1.51 -6.02 1.58
CA PHE A 121 0.48 -5.72 2.57
C PHE A 121 1.02 -4.84 3.71
N CYS A 122 2.14 -5.24 4.33
CA CYS A 122 2.78 -4.47 5.39
C CYS A 122 3.21 -3.08 4.90
N PHE A 123 3.77 -2.98 3.69
CA PHE A 123 4.14 -1.71 3.09
C PHE A 123 2.93 -0.76 2.99
N THR A 124 1.77 -1.29 2.58
CA THR A 124 0.51 -0.53 2.53
C THR A 124 0.06 -0.11 3.93
N CYS A 125 0.01 -1.03 4.90
CA CYS A 125 -0.43 -0.74 6.26
C CYS A 125 0.46 0.28 6.98
N ILE A 126 1.79 0.10 6.90
CA ILE A 126 2.76 1.02 7.49
C ILE A 126 2.73 2.37 6.76
N GLY A 127 2.58 2.38 5.44
CA GLY A 127 2.40 3.60 4.66
C GLY A 127 1.24 4.47 5.17
N LYS A 128 0.18 3.87 5.68
CA LYS A 128 -0.96 4.60 6.26
C LYS A 128 -0.65 5.26 7.62
N THR A 129 0.46 4.97 8.23
CA THR A 129 0.91 5.66 9.45
C THR A 129 1.57 7.01 9.14
N LEU A 130 2.08 7.18 7.92
CA LEU A 130 2.73 8.41 7.47
C LEU A 130 1.74 9.57 7.36
N PRO A 131 2.17 10.82 7.56
CA PRO A 131 1.41 11.98 7.09
C PRO A 131 1.05 11.84 5.61
N ILE A 132 -0.13 12.33 5.22
CA ILE A 132 -0.70 12.07 3.88
C ILE A 132 0.27 12.48 2.76
N GLU A 133 0.89 13.66 2.87
CA GLU A 133 1.84 14.18 1.88
C GLU A 133 3.10 13.31 1.75
N GLN A 134 3.59 12.79 2.88
CA GLN A 134 4.73 11.87 2.90
C GLN A 134 4.38 10.54 2.24
N GLN A 135 3.19 9.99 2.53
CA GLN A 135 2.71 8.76 1.90
C GLN A 135 2.56 8.94 0.39
N VAL A 136 1.96 10.05 -0.07
CA VAL A 136 1.83 10.37 -1.49
C VAL A 136 3.20 10.45 -2.17
N ALA A 137 4.12 11.26 -1.62
CA ALA A 137 5.46 11.44 -2.19
C ALA A 137 6.21 10.10 -2.30
N LEU A 138 6.18 9.29 -1.24
CA LEU A 138 6.81 7.97 -1.21
C LEU A 138 6.25 7.06 -2.30
N LEU A 139 4.92 6.93 -2.38
CA LEU A 139 4.27 6.05 -3.35
C LEU A 139 4.56 6.50 -4.78
N LEU A 140 4.33 7.77 -5.10
CA LEU A 140 4.54 8.28 -6.46
C LEU A 140 5.99 8.08 -6.91
N LYS A 141 6.96 8.39 -6.04
CA LYS A 141 8.38 8.30 -6.39
C LYS A 141 8.89 6.87 -6.43
N GLU A 142 8.65 6.10 -5.37
CA GLU A 142 9.32 4.81 -5.16
C GLU A 142 8.56 3.63 -5.80
N ILE A 143 7.23 3.72 -5.90
CA ILE A 143 6.40 2.64 -6.44
C ILE A 143 5.99 2.91 -7.90
N TYR A 144 5.62 4.16 -8.23
CA TYR A 144 5.06 4.51 -9.55
C TYR A 144 6.03 5.24 -10.48
N ASP A 145 7.30 5.41 -10.07
CA ASP A 145 8.42 5.97 -10.87
C ASP A 145 8.22 7.41 -11.37
N PHE A 146 7.40 8.20 -10.70
CA PHE A 146 7.33 9.61 -11.03
C PHE A 146 8.65 10.31 -10.71
N LYS A 147 9.07 11.22 -11.58
CA LYS A 147 10.22 12.08 -11.31
C LYS A 147 9.90 13.05 -10.18
N VAL A 148 10.91 13.53 -9.46
CA VAL A 148 10.72 14.49 -8.36
C VAL A 148 9.96 15.74 -8.84
N VAL A 149 10.23 16.23 -10.04
CA VAL A 149 9.52 17.36 -10.65
C VAL A 149 8.04 17.06 -10.86
N GLU A 150 7.68 15.83 -11.30
CA GLU A 150 6.29 15.43 -11.50
C GLU A 150 5.55 15.27 -10.15
N VAL A 151 6.24 14.73 -9.12
CA VAL A 151 5.69 14.67 -7.76
C VAL A 151 5.45 16.07 -7.19
N ALA A 152 6.36 17.01 -7.46
CA ALA A 152 6.23 18.41 -7.06
C ALA A 152 5.00 19.07 -7.73
N GLU A 153 4.78 18.80 -9.01
CA GLU A 153 3.60 19.25 -9.76
C GLU A 153 2.32 18.64 -9.20
N ILE A 154 2.28 17.30 -8.98
CA ILE A 154 1.11 16.60 -8.42
C ILE A 154 0.74 17.14 -7.03
N LEU A 155 1.74 17.38 -6.17
CA LEU A 155 1.53 17.87 -4.81
C LEU A 155 1.37 19.39 -4.72
N GLN A 156 1.69 20.13 -5.81
CA GLN A 156 1.71 21.60 -5.87
C GLN A 156 2.69 22.21 -4.85
N VAL A 157 3.89 21.64 -4.77
CA VAL A 157 4.98 22.08 -3.89
C VAL A 157 6.30 22.17 -4.66
N THR A 158 7.36 22.68 -4.04
CA THR A 158 8.69 22.71 -4.67
C THR A 158 9.38 21.35 -4.61
N GLU A 159 10.33 21.09 -5.51
CA GLU A 159 11.15 19.87 -5.48
C GLU A 159 11.92 19.70 -4.16
N GLY A 160 12.33 20.79 -3.53
CA GLY A 160 12.97 20.77 -2.21
C GLY A 160 12.05 20.20 -1.14
N VAL A 161 10.77 20.58 -1.15
CA VAL A 161 9.74 20.01 -0.26
C VAL A 161 9.53 18.52 -0.56
N VAL A 162 9.47 18.11 -1.84
CA VAL A 162 9.36 16.68 -2.19
C VAL A 162 10.52 15.86 -1.63
N LYS A 163 11.77 16.34 -1.80
CA LYS A 163 12.97 15.66 -1.27
C LYS A 163 12.89 15.51 0.25
N HIS A 164 12.41 16.54 0.96
CA HIS A 164 12.23 16.48 2.40
C HIS A 164 11.11 15.50 2.81
N LEU A 165 9.98 15.47 2.09
CA LEU A 165 8.91 14.50 2.31
C LEU A 165 9.41 13.06 2.12
N LEU A 166 10.20 12.80 1.06
CA LEU A 166 10.80 11.51 0.77
C LEU A 166 11.77 11.08 1.87
N PHE A 167 12.67 11.97 2.28
CA PHE A 167 13.60 11.68 3.37
C PHE A 167 12.86 11.28 4.66
N ASN A 168 11.90 12.09 5.10
CA ASN A 168 11.15 11.81 6.33
C ASN A 168 10.31 10.54 6.24
N SER A 169 9.66 10.30 5.10
CA SER A 169 8.88 9.07 4.90
C SER A 169 9.75 7.83 4.95
N ARG A 170 10.93 7.84 4.30
CA ARG A 170 11.89 6.73 4.35
C ARG A 170 12.37 6.46 5.76
N GLN A 171 12.77 7.49 6.51
CA GLN A 171 13.23 7.34 7.91
C GLN A 171 12.13 6.74 8.80
N THR A 172 10.88 7.18 8.62
CA THR A 172 9.76 6.65 9.39
C THR A 172 9.48 5.19 9.01
N MET A 173 9.48 4.85 7.71
CA MET A 173 9.28 3.47 7.25
C MET A 173 10.39 2.55 7.77
N ILE A 174 11.65 2.95 7.70
CA ILE A 174 12.79 2.20 8.26
C ILE A 174 12.55 1.90 9.74
N LYS A 175 12.29 2.94 10.53
CA LYS A 175 12.07 2.80 11.99
C LYS A 175 10.96 1.82 12.33
N ILE A 176 9.83 1.86 11.58
CA ILE A 176 8.70 0.99 11.85
C ILE A 176 8.99 -0.44 11.38
N PHE A 177 9.58 -0.62 10.20
CA PHE A 177 9.93 -1.94 9.69
C PHE A 177 10.97 -2.64 10.57
N ASP A 178 12.03 -1.95 10.99
CA ASP A 178 13.06 -2.54 11.84
C ASP A 178 12.49 -2.99 13.19
N LYS A 179 11.59 -2.20 13.76
CA LYS A 179 10.91 -2.54 15.00
C LYS A 179 9.91 -3.70 14.86
N ARG A 180 9.30 -3.86 13.67
CA ARG A 180 8.11 -4.70 13.50
C ARG A 180 8.27 -5.90 12.59
N CYS A 181 9.23 -5.88 11.67
CA CYS A 181 9.38 -6.95 10.70
C CYS A 181 10.32 -8.05 11.18
N SER A 182 9.78 -9.01 11.93
CA SER A 182 10.54 -10.16 12.45
C SER A 182 11.12 -11.07 11.35
N LEU A 183 10.57 -11.03 10.13
CA LEU A 183 11.10 -11.78 8.99
C LEU A 183 12.48 -11.31 8.57
N ILE A 184 12.80 -10.06 8.78
CA ILE A 184 14.02 -9.44 8.28
C ILE A 184 14.98 -9.10 9.44
N SER A 185 14.46 -8.55 10.54
CA SER A 185 15.30 -8.14 11.68
C SER A 185 15.54 -9.23 12.74
N LYS A 186 14.79 -10.35 12.71
CA LYS A 186 14.75 -11.40 13.74
C LYS A 186 14.33 -10.94 15.14
N GLU A 187 14.19 -9.64 15.35
CA GLU A 187 13.87 -9.02 16.64
C GLU A 187 12.50 -8.34 16.66
N GLY A 188 11.83 -8.26 15.52
CA GLY A 188 10.54 -7.58 15.39
C GLY A 188 9.37 -8.34 16.04
N ILE A 189 8.37 -7.58 16.49
CA ILE A 189 7.18 -8.08 17.20
C ILE A 189 6.09 -8.59 16.23
N CYS A 190 6.31 -8.58 14.91
CA CYS A 190 5.29 -8.96 13.94
C CYS A 190 5.00 -10.45 13.95
N HIS A 191 3.92 -10.82 14.61
CA HIS A 191 3.44 -12.20 14.70
C HIS A 191 2.59 -12.63 13.50
N GLN A 192 2.11 -11.70 12.67
CA GLN A 192 1.28 -12.04 11.49
C GLN A 192 2.02 -12.97 10.52
N CYS A 193 3.32 -12.79 10.36
CA CYS A 193 4.12 -13.64 9.49
C CYS A 193 4.37 -15.03 10.07
N SER A 194 4.52 -15.15 11.39
CA SER A 194 4.90 -16.42 12.04
C SER A 194 3.73 -17.20 12.61
N GLU A 195 2.82 -16.55 13.33
CA GLU A 195 1.77 -17.24 14.07
C GLU A 195 0.49 -17.41 13.26
N LEU A 196 -0.04 -16.34 12.65
CA LEU A 196 -1.27 -16.46 11.84
C LEU A 196 -1.04 -17.31 10.60
N ASN A 197 0.11 -17.17 9.95
CA ASN A 197 0.45 -17.98 8.78
C ASN A 197 0.75 -19.43 9.17
N GLY A 198 1.37 -19.68 10.32
CA GLY A 198 1.61 -21.04 10.84
C GLY A 198 0.35 -21.78 11.21
N MET A 199 -0.66 -21.08 11.72
CA MET A 199 -1.93 -21.67 12.12
C MET A 199 -2.83 -22.06 10.93
N PHE A 200 -2.73 -21.34 9.81
CA PHE A 200 -3.64 -21.49 8.66
C PHE A 200 -3.00 -22.06 7.39
N ASN A 201 -1.67 -22.12 7.33
CA ASN A 201 -0.95 -22.54 6.14
C ASN A 201 -0.15 -23.82 6.39
N SER A 202 -0.62 -24.95 5.88
CA SER A 202 0.05 -26.24 5.96
C SER A 202 1.46 -26.27 5.32
N LYS A 203 1.77 -25.30 4.45
CA LYS A 203 3.09 -25.14 3.80
C LYS A 203 4.01 -24.14 4.54
N HIS A 204 3.57 -23.61 5.68
CA HIS A 204 4.29 -22.57 6.44
C HIS A 204 5.76 -22.95 6.73
N GLU A 205 6.02 -24.16 7.22
CA GLU A 205 7.37 -24.61 7.55
C GLU A 205 8.28 -24.71 6.32
N THR A 206 7.73 -25.12 5.18
CA THR A 206 8.49 -25.17 3.92
C THR A 206 8.80 -23.77 3.41
N GLN A 207 7.83 -22.86 3.48
CA GLN A 207 7.99 -21.45 3.10
C GLN A 207 8.94 -20.73 4.05
N LYS A 208 8.84 -20.96 5.36
CA LYS A 208 9.77 -20.44 6.36
C LYS A 208 11.20 -20.87 6.09
N LYS A 209 11.43 -22.11 5.67
CA LYS A 209 12.75 -22.60 5.25
C LYS A 209 13.25 -21.90 3.99
N LEU A 210 12.40 -21.70 2.99
CA LEU A 210 12.75 -20.97 1.78
C LEU A 210 13.04 -19.49 2.05
N MET A 211 12.28 -18.86 2.95
CA MET A 211 12.50 -17.48 3.40
C MET A 211 13.80 -17.29 4.16
N THR A 212 14.22 -18.30 4.94
CA THR A 212 15.44 -18.24 5.76
C THR A 212 16.70 -18.24 4.89
N ILE A 213 16.63 -18.75 3.65
CA ILE A 213 17.82 -18.98 2.85
C ILE A 213 18.31 -17.74 2.10
N GLU A 214 17.44 -16.95 1.51
CA GLU A 214 17.85 -15.82 0.64
C GLU A 214 17.68 -14.45 1.30
N LEU A 215 16.45 -14.12 1.69
CA LEU A 215 16.12 -12.80 2.27
C LEU A 215 16.75 -12.56 3.64
N VAL A 216 16.82 -13.60 4.48
CA VAL A 216 17.41 -13.49 5.84
C VAL A 216 18.92 -13.46 5.80
N LYS A 217 19.57 -14.15 4.85
CA LYS A 217 21.02 -14.01 4.64
C LYS A 217 21.39 -12.62 4.16
N GLN A 218 20.60 -12.07 3.24
CA GLN A 218 20.77 -10.69 2.77
C GLN A 218 20.48 -9.68 3.89
N ALA A 219 19.46 -9.92 4.72
CA ALA A 219 19.11 -9.04 5.82
C ALA A 219 20.17 -8.95 6.90
N ASN A 220 20.92 -10.03 7.16
CA ASN A 220 21.97 -10.05 8.20
C ASN A 220 23.20 -9.18 7.86
N SER A 221 23.40 -8.85 6.58
CA SER A 221 24.52 -8.02 6.10
C SER A 221 24.10 -6.67 5.53
N SER A 222 22.81 -6.40 5.46
CA SER A 222 22.26 -5.19 4.83
C SER A 222 22.00 -4.11 5.86
N THR A 223 22.18 -2.85 5.45
CA THR A 223 21.77 -1.67 6.21
C THR A 223 20.24 -1.55 6.23
N ALA A 224 19.72 -0.77 7.16
CA ALA A 224 18.27 -0.50 7.26
C ALA A 224 17.72 0.15 5.98
N GLU A 225 18.52 0.97 5.29
CA GLU A 225 18.18 1.57 4.00
C GLU A 225 18.11 0.54 2.88
N GLU A 226 19.10 -0.36 2.78
CA GLU A 226 19.09 -1.45 1.80
C GLU A 226 17.89 -2.38 2.01
N LEU A 227 17.51 -2.63 3.25
CA LEU A 227 16.31 -3.41 3.59
C LEU A 227 15.03 -2.70 3.19
N LEU A 228 14.93 -1.38 3.36
CA LEU A 228 13.79 -0.61 2.86
C LEU A 228 13.74 -0.65 1.33
N ASP A 229 14.87 -0.52 0.65
CA ASP A 229 14.94 -0.59 -0.82
C ASP A 229 14.50 -1.95 -1.34
N LEU A 230 14.88 -3.04 -0.68
CA LEU A 230 14.43 -4.39 -1.01
C LEU A 230 12.90 -4.52 -0.86
N ARG A 231 12.34 -4.06 0.26
CA ARG A 231 10.88 -4.06 0.49
C ARG A 231 10.15 -3.22 -0.54
N THR A 232 10.72 -2.08 -0.90
CA THR A 232 10.18 -1.18 -1.93
C THR A 232 10.18 -1.85 -3.31
N LYS A 233 11.26 -2.53 -3.68
CA LYS A 233 11.32 -3.33 -4.92
C LYS A 233 10.24 -4.42 -4.95
N ILE A 234 10.07 -5.15 -3.85
CA ILE A 234 9.04 -6.18 -3.73
C ILE A 234 7.64 -5.56 -3.87
N ALA A 235 7.35 -4.50 -3.09
CA ALA A 235 6.07 -3.82 -3.16
C ALA A 235 5.77 -3.25 -4.56
N LYS A 236 6.79 -2.78 -5.27
CA LYS A 236 6.68 -2.27 -6.63
C LYS A 236 6.40 -3.37 -7.66
N SER A 237 6.98 -4.57 -7.48
CA SER A 237 6.78 -5.70 -8.39
C SER A 237 5.40 -6.32 -8.31
N ILE A 238 4.61 -5.98 -7.30
CA ILE A 238 3.29 -6.55 -7.06
C ILE A 238 2.20 -5.54 -7.43
N ASP A 239 1.36 -5.92 -8.40
CA ASP A 239 0.07 -5.28 -8.59
C ASP A 239 -0.93 -5.90 -7.60
N PRO A 240 -1.41 -5.16 -6.58
CA PRO A 240 -2.27 -5.71 -5.55
C PRO A 240 -3.62 -6.24 -6.07
N TYR A 241 -4.00 -5.93 -7.33
CA TYR A 241 -5.22 -6.44 -7.95
C TYR A 241 -4.99 -7.70 -8.80
N ASN A 242 -3.76 -7.94 -9.27
CA ASN A 242 -3.42 -9.03 -10.17
C ASN A 242 -2.39 -10.02 -9.59
N THR A 243 -2.38 -10.14 -8.27
CA THR A 243 -1.57 -11.17 -7.57
C THR A 243 -2.44 -12.37 -7.20
N SER A 244 -1.82 -13.53 -7.09
CA SER A 244 -2.48 -14.77 -6.67
C SER A 244 -3.10 -14.69 -5.26
N GLY A 245 -2.57 -13.85 -4.39
CA GLY A 245 -3.07 -13.59 -3.05
C GLY A 245 -3.96 -12.36 -2.92
N ALA A 246 -4.42 -11.73 -4.02
CA ALA A 246 -5.16 -10.48 -3.96
C ALA A 246 -6.41 -10.56 -3.06
N GLU A 247 -7.20 -11.61 -3.16
CA GLU A 247 -8.40 -11.81 -2.34
C GLU A 247 -8.05 -11.85 -0.84
N LEU A 248 -7.02 -12.60 -0.49
CA LEU A 248 -6.54 -12.70 0.89
C LEU A 248 -5.97 -11.35 1.38
N GLN A 249 -5.23 -10.65 0.55
CA GLN A 249 -4.75 -9.30 0.88
C GLN A 249 -5.91 -8.34 1.14
N PHE A 250 -6.93 -8.34 0.29
CA PHE A 250 -8.11 -7.48 0.47
C PHE A 250 -8.89 -7.81 1.73
N PHE A 251 -9.02 -9.10 2.04
CA PHE A 251 -9.63 -9.56 3.28
C PHE A 251 -8.86 -9.03 4.51
N HIS A 252 -7.54 -9.19 4.53
CA HIS A 252 -6.71 -8.67 5.61
C HIS A 252 -6.74 -7.14 5.71
N LEU A 253 -6.71 -6.41 4.59
CA LEU A 253 -6.81 -4.94 4.59
C LEU A 253 -8.15 -4.48 5.18
N LYS A 254 -9.26 -5.11 4.79
CA LYS A 254 -10.59 -4.82 5.31
C LYS A 254 -10.66 -5.05 6.82
N HIS A 255 -10.15 -6.19 7.29
CA HIS A 255 -10.11 -6.49 8.72
C HIS A 255 -9.24 -5.48 9.48
N THR A 256 -8.01 -5.21 9.01
CA THR A 256 -7.11 -4.25 9.65
C THR A 256 -7.73 -2.85 9.69
N LYS A 257 -8.41 -2.42 8.62
CA LYS A 257 -9.14 -1.15 8.58
C LYS A 257 -10.21 -1.10 9.68
N SER A 258 -11.06 -2.13 9.78
CA SER A 258 -12.11 -2.20 10.81
C SER A 258 -11.53 -2.21 12.23
N ALA A 259 -10.49 -2.98 12.48
CA ALA A 259 -9.80 -3.03 13.77
C ALA A 259 -9.24 -1.65 14.18
N MET A 260 -8.63 -0.94 13.22
CA MET A 260 -8.09 0.40 13.46
C MET A 260 -9.20 1.44 13.73
N GLU A 261 -10.31 1.37 13.01
CA GLU A 261 -11.46 2.27 13.21
C GLU A 261 -12.06 2.06 14.60
N ASN A 262 -12.26 0.80 15.04
CA ASN A 262 -12.74 0.47 16.38
C ASN A 262 -11.79 0.98 17.47
N PHE A 263 -10.50 0.67 17.36
CA PHE A 263 -9.47 1.15 18.29
C PHE A 263 -9.42 2.68 18.42
N GLN A 264 -9.65 3.39 17.32
CA GLN A 264 -9.64 4.84 17.30
C GLN A 264 -10.92 5.48 17.87
N ASN A 265 -12.03 4.74 17.88
CA ASN A 265 -13.30 5.19 18.44
C ASN A 265 -13.38 4.95 19.94
N GLU A 266 -12.61 4.00 20.48
CA GLU A 266 -12.54 3.69 21.92
C GLU A 266 -11.61 4.66 22.71
N LYS A 267 -10.84 5.50 21.99
CA LYS A 267 -9.96 6.55 22.56
C LYS A 267 -10.50 7.95 22.34
#